data_a507d0e4dfd5458c2aff8b69ee795c72
#
_entry.id   a507d0e4dfd5458c2aff8b69ee795c72
#
_cell.length_a   1.000
_cell.length_b   1.000
_cell.length_c   1.000
_cell.angle_alpha   90.00
_cell.angle_beta   90.00
_cell.angle_gamma   90.00
#
_symmetry.space_group_name_H-M   'P 1'
#
loop_
_entity.id
_entity.type
_entity.pdbx_description
1 polymer ?
#
loop_
_entity_poly.entity_id
_entity_poly.type
_entity_poly.pdbx_seq_one_letter_code
_entity_poly.pdbx_strand_id
1 'polypeptide(L)'
;MSRIAGKIWGQTELVHANGVLEFHRIEYKAKGTCSKHKHEFKWNGFFVESGEMIVRVWQNDYDLVDETILKAGDFTQVKPGVYHQFEGVK
;
A
#
# COMPACT_ATOMS: atom_id res chain seq x y z
N MET A 1 17.24 0.04 -13.47
CA MET A 1 17.02 -1.41 -13.34
C MET A 1 16.06 -1.67 -12.19
N SER A 2 15.01 -2.41 -12.46
CA SER A 2 14.02 -2.72 -11.43
C SER A 2 14.45 -3.94 -10.63
N ARG A 3 13.94 -4.03 -9.40
CA ARG A 3 14.12 -5.19 -8.53
C ARG A 3 12.76 -5.77 -8.17
N ILE A 4 12.67 -7.09 -8.24
CA ILE A 4 11.44 -7.80 -7.90
C ILE A 4 11.69 -8.59 -6.63
N ALA A 5 10.80 -8.45 -5.65
CA ALA A 5 10.84 -9.20 -4.40
C ALA A 5 9.51 -9.91 -4.19
N GLY A 6 9.57 -11.21 -3.93
CA GLY A 6 8.38 -12.00 -3.62
C GLY A 6 7.90 -11.72 -2.20
N LYS A 7 6.59 -11.72 -2.03
CA LYS A 7 5.91 -11.54 -0.75
C LYS A 7 4.82 -12.60 -0.61
N ILE A 8 4.38 -12.85 0.62
CA ILE A 8 3.28 -13.79 0.85
C ILE A 8 2.02 -13.34 0.10
N TRP A 9 1.77 -12.03 0.07
CA TRP A 9 0.59 -11.45 -0.58
C TRP A 9 0.75 -11.22 -2.09
N GLY A 10 1.95 -11.37 -2.63
CA GLY A 10 2.21 -11.12 -4.05
C GLY A 10 3.67 -10.80 -4.29
N GLN A 11 3.92 -9.74 -5.05
CA GLN A 11 5.29 -9.27 -5.28
C GLN A 11 5.34 -7.76 -5.41
N THR A 12 6.51 -7.20 -5.17
CA THR A 12 6.78 -5.78 -5.38
C THR A 12 7.98 -5.64 -6.30
N GLU A 13 7.92 -4.66 -7.17
CA GLU A 13 9.02 -4.29 -8.06
C GLU A 13 9.41 -2.85 -7.77
N LEU A 14 10.67 -2.63 -7.41
CA LEU A 14 11.20 -1.28 -7.27
C LEU A 14 11.44 -0.70 -8.65
N VAL A 15 10.63 0.28 -9.04
CA VAL A 15 10.70 0.91 -10.35
C VAL A 15 11.68 2.08 -10.35
N HIS A 16 11.64 2.89 -9.31
CA HIS A 16 12.48 4.09 -9.20
C HIS A 16 12.70 4.45 -7.75
N ALA A 17 13.91 4.89 -7.44
CA ALA A 17 14.23 5.43 -6.12
C ALA A 17 15.24 6.55 -6.25
N ASN A 18 15.04 7.58 -5.45
CA ASN A 18 16.03 8.63 -5.23
C ASN A 18 16.01 9.02 -3.75
N GLY A 19 16.68 10.09 -3.36
CA GLY A 19 16.73 10.48 -1.95
C GLY A 19 15.41 10.97 -1.36
N VAL A 20 14.39 11.14 -2.18
CA VAL A 20 13.10 11.71 -1.77
C VAL A 20 11.94 10.76 -2.02
N LEU A 21 12.01 9.95 -3.07
CA LEU A 21 10.89 9.16 -3.57
C LEU A 21 11.32 7.73 -3.88
N GLU A 22 10.47 6.78 -3.51
CA GLU A 22 10.54 5.41 -4.01
C GLU A 22 9.22 5.09 -4.71
N PHE A 23 9.33 4.49 -5.89
CA PHE A 23 8.18 4.07 -6.67
C PHE A 23 8.23 2.56 -6.85
N HIS A 24 7.21 1.87 -6.34
CA HIS A 24 7.08 0.42 -6.44
C HIS A 24 5.84 0.07 -7.24
N ARG A 25 5.96 -0.93 -8.11
CA ARG A 25 4.81 -1.57 -8.71
C ARG A 25 4.52 -2.84 -7.94
N ILE A 26 3.29 -2.99 -7.52
CA ILE A 26 2.87 -4.11 -6.65
C ILE A 26 1.86 -4.97 -7.39
N GLU A 27 2.10 -6.27 -7.40
CA GLU A 27 1.12 -7.26 -7.80
C GLU A 27 0.70 -8.03 -6.55
N TYR A 28 -0.59 -8.17 -6.34
CA TYR A 28 -1.11 -8.81 -5.13
C TYR A 28 -2.15 -9.88 -5.48
N LYS A 29 -2.27 -10.85 -4.58
CA LYS A 29 -3.27 -11.91 -4.67
C LYS A 29 -4.56 -11.42 -4.05
N ALA A 30 -5.71 -11.90 -4.56
CA ALA A 30 -6.98 -11.69 -3.88
C ALA A 30 -6.87 -12.18 -2.44
N LYS A 31 -7.34 -11.35 -1.48
CA LYS A 31 -7.22 -11.58 -0.04
C LYS A 31 -5.79 -11.55 0.49
N GLY A 32 -4.79 -11.23 -0.35
CA GLY A 32 -3.43 -11.02 0.12
C GLY A 32 -3.36 -9.75 0.95
N THR A 33 -2.79 -9.84 2.14
CA THR A 33 -2.76 -8.74 3.10
C THR A 33 -1.32 -8.53 3.57
N CYS A 34 -0.85 -7.29 3.50
CA CYS A 34 0.44 -6.94 4.09
C CYS A 34 0.30 -6.74 5.60
N SER A 35 1.42 -6.68 6.31
CA SER A 35 1.42 -6.41 7.74
C SER A 35 0.99 -4.97 8.01
N LYS A 36 0.34 -4.75 9.16
CA LYS A 36 0.07 -3.40 9.67
C LYS A 36 1.40 -2.73 9.97
N HIS A 37 1.63 -1.55 9.39
CA HIS A 37 2.89 -0.84 9.57
C HIS A 37 2.69 0.67 9.44
N LYS A 38 3.70 1.43 9.79
CA LYS A 38 3.72 2.88 9.59
C LYS A 38 5.10 3.32 9.15
N HIS A 39 5.14 4.46 8.47
CA HIS A 39 6.39 5.15 8.11
C HIS A 39 6.45 6.46 8.89
N GLU A 40 7.54 6.68 9.60
CA GLU A 40 7.67 7.86 10.47
C GLU A 40 7.79 9.16 9.69
N PHE A 41 8.42 9.13 8.51
CA PHE A 41 8.80 10.34 7.79
C PHE A 41 8.35 10.38 6.34
N LYS A 42 7.60 9.37 5.87
CA LYS A 42 7.22 9.26 4.47
C LYS A 42 5.71 9.23 4.29
N TRP A 43 5.26 9.86 3.22
CA TRP A 43 3.91 9.66 2.71
C TRP A 43 3.88 8.39 1.85
N ASN A 44 2.81 7.64 1.93
CA ASN A 44 2.55 6.50 1.05
C ASN A 44 1.39 6.81 0.13
N GLY A 45 1.60 6.67 -1.18
CA GLY A 45 0.54 6.79 -2.15
C GLY A 45 0.20 5.42 -2.73
N PHE A 46 -1.07 5.20 -3.04
CA PHE A 46 -1.55 3.96 -3.65
C PHE A 46 -2.39 4.29 -4.87
N PHE A 47 -1.99 3.78 -6.01
CA PHE A 47 -2.72 3.90 -7.27
C PHE A 47 -3.03 2.50 -7.78
N VAL A 48 -4.29 2.22 -8.09
CA VAL A 48 -4.71 0.90 -8.56
C VAL A 48 -4.76 0.90 -10.08
N GLU A 49 -3.93 0.09 -10.72
CA GLU A 49 -3.94 -0.08 -12.17
C GLU A 49 -5.08 -1.00 -12.60
N SER A 50 -5.30 -2.09 -11.86
CA SER A 50 -6.35 -3.06 -12.15
C SER A 50 -6.78 -3.78 -10.89
N GLY A 51 -8.00 -4.31 -10.87
CA GLY A 51 -8.56 -4.99 -9.73
C GLY A 51 -9.09 -4.04 -8.67
N GLU A 52 -9.15 -4.50 -7.45
CA GLU A 52 -9.63 -3.72 -6.30
C GLU A 52 -8.73 -3.97 -5.10
N MET A 53 -8.57 -2.94 -4.28
CA MET A 53 -7.75 -2.99 -3.09
C MET A 53 -8.46 -2.27 -1.95
N ILE A 54 -8.31 -2.78 -0.75
CA ILE A 54 -8.73 -2.09 0.46
C ILE A 54 -7.48 -1.53 1.12
N VAL A 55 -7.51 -0.25 1.46
CA VAL A 55 -6.47 0.39 2.28
C VAL A 55 -7.09 0.71 3.64
N ARG A 56 -6.51 0.16 4.70
CA ARG A 56 -6.94 0.40 6.07
C ARG A 56 -5.99 1.37 6.74
N VAL A 57 -6.55 2.33 7.45
CA VAL A 57 -5.79 3.36 8.16
C VAL A 57 -6.29 3.43 9.60
N TRP A 58 -5.38 3.34 10.56
CA TRP A 58 -5.70 3.47 11.98
C TRP A 58 -5.47 4.92 12.40
N GLN A 59 -6.56 5.62 12.72
CA GLN A 59 -6.54 7.07 12.96
C GLN A 59 -5.88 7.47 14.28
N ASN A 60 -5.81 6.53 15.24
CA ASN A 60 -5.21 6.82 16.56
C ASN A 60 -4.77 5.50 17.22
N ASP A 61 -4.39 5.56 18.49
CA ASP A 61 -3.97 4.38 19.24
C ASP A 61 -5.14 3.46 19.61
N TYR A 62 -6.37 3.85 19.30
CA TYR A 62 -7.55 3.03 19.49
C TYR A 62 -7.85 2.23 18.22
N ASP A 63 -8.80 1.33 18.31
CA ASP A 63 -9.11 0.42 17.20
C ASP A 63 -10.00 1.03 16.11
N LEU A 64 -9.99 2.36 15.97
CA LEU A 64 -10.73 3.04 14.91
C LEU A 64 -10.00 2.88 13.60
N VAL A 65 -10.60 2.12 12.70
CA VAL A 65 -10.03 1.82 11.38
C VAL A 65 -10.93 2.44 10.31
N ASP A 66 -10.31 3.25 9.44
CA ASP A 66 -10.96 3.71 8.23
C ASP A 66 -10.57 2.79 7.10
N GLU A 67 -11.56 2.28 6.37
CA GLU A 67 -11.32 1.44 5.20
C GLU A 67 -11.73 2.19 3.94
N THR A 68 -10.82 2.23 2.97
CA THR A 68 -11.08 2.81 1.66
C THR A 68 -10.93 1.73 0.61
N ILE A 69 -11.96 1.56 -0.22
CA ILE A 69 -11.91 0.62 -1.33
C ILE A 69 -11.46 1.39 -2.57
N LEU A 70 -10.36 0.93 -3.17
CA LEU A 70 -9.81 1.52 -4.38
C LEU A 70 -10.08 0.59 -5.55
N LYS A 71 -10.59 1.16 -6.62
CA LYS A 71 -10.80 0.47 -7.90
C LYS A 71 -9.80 0.98 -8.92
N ALA A 72 -9.72 0.32 -10.08
CA ALA A 72 -8.81 0.75 -11.14
C ALA A 72 -8.98 2.24 -11.44
N GLY A 73 -7.87 2.96 -11.43
CA GLY A 73 -7.83 4.41 -11.64
C GLY A 73 -7.93 5.24 -10.37
N ASP A 74 -8.18 4.63 -9.22
CA ASP A 74 -8.28 5.36 -7.95
C ASP A 74 -6.91 5.55 -7.31
N PHE A 75 -6.79 6.64 -6.56
CA PHE A 75 -5.58 6.97 -5.82
C PHE A 75 -5.94 7.41 -4.40
N THR A 76 -5.13 6.98 -3.44
CA THR A 76 -5.18 7.50 -2.08
C THR A 76 -3.77 7.63 -1.52
N GLN A 77 -3.63 8.33 -0.41
CA GLN A 77 -2.33 8.44 0.25
C GLN A 77 -2.50 8.45 1.76
N VAL A 78 -1.45 7.98 2.43
CA VAL A 78 -1.38 7.90 3.89
C VAL A 78 -0.24 8.80 4.36
N LYS A 79 -0.54 9.69 5.31
CA LYS A 79 0.46 10.61 5.86
C LYS A 79 1.45 9.88 6.76
N PRO A 80 2.63 10.47 7.01
CA PRO A 80 3.61 9.88 7.93
C PRO A 80 3.02 9.67 9.33
N GLY A 81 3.52 8.66 10.02
CA GLY A 81 3.15 8.38 11.40
C GLY A 81 1.83 7.67 11.59
N VAL A 82 1.17 7.26 10.52
CA VAL A 82 -0.13 6.59 10.58
C VAL A 82 0.01 5.13 10.23
N TYR A 83 -0.48 4.24 11.09
CA TYR A 83 -0.51 2.81 10.78
C TYR A 83 -1.47 2.53 9.64
N HIS A 84 -1.05 1.69 8.73
CA HIS A 84 -1.85 1.31 7.56
C HIS A 84 -1.55 -0.11 7.11
N GLN A 85 -2.45 -0.63 6.29
CA GLN A 85 -2.38 -1.97 5.75
C GLN A 85 -3.18 -1.99 4.45
N PHE A 86 -2.74 -2.77 3.48
CA PHE A 86 -3.56 -3.01 2.28
C PHE A 86 -3.95 -4.47 2.16
N GLU A 87 -5.05 -4.70 1.47
CA GLU A 87 -5.54 -6.05 1.16
C GLU A 87 -6.04 -6.08 -0.28
N GLY A 88 -5.63 -7.08 -1.04
CA GLY A 88 -6.14 -7.33 -2.38
C GLY A 88 -7.54 -7.94 -2.31
N VAL A 89 -8.47 -7.40 -3.12
CA VAL A 89 -9.85 -7.90 -3.18
C VAL A 89 -10.05 -8.72 -4.45
N LYS A 90 -9.53 -8.23 -5.58
CA LYS A 90 -9.65 -8.90 -6.88
C LYS A 90 -8.36 -8.81 -7.65
#